data_eca3d0acdb2b9785fd8a17c8a3e26538
#
_entry.id   eca3d0acdb2b9785fd8a17c8a3e26538
#
_cell.length_a   1.000
_cell.length_b   1.000
_cell.length_c   1.000
_cell.angle_alpha   90.00
_cell.angle_beta   90.00
_cell.angle_gamma   90.00
#
_symmetry.space_group_name_H-M   'P 1'
#
loop_
_entity.id
_entity.type
_entity.pdbx_description
1 polymer ?
#
loop_
_entity_poly.entity_id
_entity_poly.type
_entity_poly.pdbx_seq_one_letter_code
_entity_poly.pdbx_strand_id
1 'polypeptide(L)'
;MTAAPDTSVPGPGQVLGRVTLVTGPEEFLGERAVGAVRAAVRGYDAEAEFSETSADQLTMATLGEMSAPSLFSTTRCVVVRRFEDLPEESVDGILGYAEAPADDVALVLVHSGGQKGSGVLTRLRKATGVTEVKTAPLSAREYPGFVVNELRGHQMRIDSDAASFLVQAVGQDLRALSAASSQLANDFAAQPGQGRAIGTEMVKQYFGGRAEAKSFTVADHTLFGRTAKALEELRWALDRGTAPVLVTSAMATSLRQLAKYASAGRGRPADLMREIGVPGWKLDVLRDQSRGWGHDGIAQAIRVVAHADADVKGQATDGPYALERMVLAVVRLRAGR
;
A
#
# COMPACT_ATOMS: atom_id res chain seq x y z
N MET A 1 15.07 10.72 5.38
CA MET A 1 14.83 10.17 4.04
C MET A 1 15.01 8.65 4.14
N THR A 2 13.95 7.93 4.43
CA THR A 2 13.98 6.45 4.38
C THR A 2 13.85 6.09 2.90
N ALA A 3 14.87 5.47 2.33
CA ALA A 3 14.83 5.00 0.94
C ALA A 3 13.67 4.00 0.83
N ALA A 4 12.84 4.15 -0.22
CA ALA A 4 11.86 3.12 -0.56
C ALA A 4 12.60 1.78 -0.68
N PRO A 5 11.99 0.65 -0.27
CA PRO A 5 12.63 -0.64 -0.34
C PRO A 5 13.11 -0.89 -1.77
N ASP A 6 14.39 -1.21 -1.89
CA ASP A 6 15.02 -1.55 -3.16
C ASP A 6 14.32 -2.80 -3.70
N THR A 7 13.60 -2.64 -4.81
CA THR A 7 12.85 -3.72 -5.46
C THR A 7 13.69 -4.49 -6.48
N SER A 8 15.00 -4.22 -6.55
CA SER A 8 15.90 -5.00 -7.39
C SER A 8 15.95 -6.45 -6.90
N VAL A 9 15.83 -7.40 -7.83
CA VAL A 9 16.01 -8.82 -7.52
C VAL A 9 17.48 -9.01 -7.07
N PRO A 10 17.73 -9.52 -5.85
CA PRO A 10 19.09 -9.73 -5.39
C PRO A 10 19.80 -10.73 -6.29
N GLY A 11 21.12 -10.56 -6.47
CA GLY A 11 21.91 -11.57 -7.19
C GLY A 11 22.05 -12.88 -6.38
N PRO A 12 22.32 -14.02 -7.05
CA PRO A 12 22.42 -15.32 -6.34
C PRO A 12 23.46 -15.32 -5.22
N GLY A 13 24.61 -14.69 -5.37
CA GLY A 13 25.62 -14.55 -4.31
C GLY A 13 25.22 -13.68 -3.14
N GLN A 14 24.06 -13.04 -3.21
CA GLN A 14 23.49 -12.25 -2.11
C GLN A 14 22.47 -13.05 -1.29
N VAL A 15 22.04 -14.23 -1.76
CA VAL A 15 20.99 -15.04 -1.12
C VAL A 15 21.43 -16.47 -0.83
N LEU A 16 22.25 -17.10 -1.67
CA LEU A 16 22.82 -18.43 -1.42
C LEU A 16 23.95 -18.35 -0.39
N GLY A 17 24.06 -19.32 0.47
CA GLY A 17 24.97 -19.32 1.60
C GLY A 17 24.66 -18.23 2.63
N ARG A 18 23.40 -17.77 2.69
CA ARG A 18 22.97 -16.66 3.56
C ARG A 18 21.59 -16.89 4.16
N VAL A 19 21.34 -16.16 5.24
CA VAL A 19 20.03 -16.05 5.85
C VAL A 19 19.43 -14.68 5.52
N THR A 20 18.29 -14.65 4.85
CA THR A 20 17.51 -13.44 4.63
C THR A 20 16.45 -13.31 5.71
N LEU A 21 16.59 -12.30 6.56
CA LEU A 21 15.64 -12.00 7.60
C LEU A 21 14.64 -10.95 7.11
N VAL A 22 13.38 -11.32 6.91
CA VAL A 22 12.30 -10.42 6.50
C VAL A 22 11.51 -10.02 7.74
N THR A 23 11.51 -8.72 8.10
CA THR A 23 10.91 -8.25 9.36
C THR A 23 9.96 -7.08 9.15
N GLY A 24 8.75 -7.18 9.64
CA GLY A 24 7.78 -6.10 9.66
C GLY A 24 6.36 -6.58 9.44
N PRO A 25 5.37 -5.69 9.74
CA PRO A 25 3.95 -6.03 9.66
C PRO A 25 3.36 -5.87 8.25
N GLU A 26 4.12 -5.31 7.27
CA GLU A 26 3.59 -5.10 5.92
C GLU A 26 3.75 -6.40 5.10
N GLU A 27 2.66 -7.16 5.05
CA GLU A 27 2.63 -8.49 4.44
C GLU A 27 2.99 -8.48 2.96
N PHE A 28 2.47 -7.50 2.18
CA PHE A 28 2.74 -7.41 0.74
C PHE A 28 4.24 -7.24 0.45
N LEU A 29 4.93 -6.39 1.22
CA LEU A 29 6.36 -6.20 1.07
C LEU A 29 7.14 -7.44 1.53
N GLY A 30 6.64 -8.14 2.54
CA GLY A 30 7.19 -9.41 3.00
C GLY A 30 7.14 -10.49 1.92
N GLU A 31 5.98 -10.67 1.29
CA GLU A 31 5.81 -11.61 0.19
C GLU A 31 6.69 -11.27 -1.02
N ARG A 32 6.84 -9.98 -1.30
CA ARG A 32 7.74 -9.50 -2.36
C ARG A 32 9.20 -9.82 -2.07
N ALA A 33 9.66 -9.63 -0.83
CA ALA A 33 11.02 -9.97 -0.42
C ALA A 33 11.29 -11.47 -0.56
N VAL A 34 10.36 -12.32 -0.11
CA VAL A 34 10.43 -13.79 -0.30
C VAL A 34 10.46 -14.13 -1.79
N GLY A 35 9.58 -13.50 -2.59
CA GLY A 35 9.51 -13.69 -4.04
C GLY A 35 10.81 -13.32 -4.74
N ALA A 36 11.48 -12.25 -4.31
CA ALA A 36 12.77 -11.81 -4.86
C ALA A 36 13.88 -12.83 -4.59
N VAL A 37 13.95 -13.38 -3.36
CA VAL A 37 14.91 -14.44 -3.03
C VAL A 37 14.64 -15.71 -3.88
N ARG A 38 13.38 -16.13 -3.98
CA ARG A 38 13.00 -17.28 -4.82
C ARG A 38 13.34 -17.07 -6.29
N ALA A 39 13.15 -15.87 -6.82
CA ALA A 39 13.52 -15.52 -8.19
C ALA A 39 15.04 -15.56 -8.41
N ALA A 40 15.82 -15.05 -7.45
CA ALA A 40 17.29 -15.11 -7.50
C ALA A 40 17.81 -16.55 -7.50
N VAL A 41 17.25 -17.40 -6.65
CA VAL A 41 17.62 -18.83 -6.57
C VAL A 41 17.24 -19.54 -7.87
N ARG A 42 16.01 -19.34 -8.38
CA ARG A 42 15.57 -19.95 -9.64
C ARG A 42 16.37 -19.47 -10.86
N GLY A 43 16.80 -18.20 -10.83
CA GLY A 43 17.65 -17.66 -11.89
C GLY A 43 19.09 -18.21 -11.87
N TYR A 44 19.54 -18.70 -10.70
CA TYR A 44 20.83 -19.39 -10.56
C TYR A 44 20.74 -20.88 -10.97
N ASP A 45 19.70 -21.56 -10.50
CA ASP A 45 19.45 -22.97 -10.76
C ASP A 45 17.94 -23.18 -11.02
N ALA A 46 17.59 -23.53 -12.25
CA ALA A 46 16.19 -23.75 -12.66
C ALA A 46 15.56 -24.99 -11.97
N GLU A 47 16.39 -25.97 -11.57
CA GLU A 47 15.98 -27.20 -10.88
C GLU A 47 16.02 -27.05 -9.33
N ALA A 48 16.32 -25.85 -8.82
CA ALA A 48 16.35 -25.58 -7.39
C ALA A 48 15.02 -25.96 -6.72
N GLU A 49 15.09 -26.57 -5.55
CA GLU A 49 13.89 -26.92 -4.80
C GLU A 49 13.52 -25.86 -3.78
N PHE A 50 12.20 -25.68 -3.59
CA PHE A 50 11.62 -24.67 -2.74
C PHE A 50 10.77 -25.34 -1.67
N SER A 51 11.14 -25.10 -0.40
CA SER A 51 10.43 -25.62 0.75
C SER A 51 9.92 -24.47 1.60
N GLU A 52 8.78 -24.67 2.25
CA GLU A 52 8.19 -23.67 3.17
C GLU A 52 7.62 -24.38 4.40
N THR A 53 7.87 -23.81 5.57
CA THR A 53 7.36 -24.31 6.86
C THR A 53 7.01 -23.15 7.78
N SER A 54 6.25 -23.45 8.83
CA SER A 54 6.02 -22.52 9.93
C SER A 54 7.04 -22.76 11.05
N ALA A 55 7.48 -21.69 11.72
CA ALA A 55 8.53 -21.77 12.73
C ALA A 55 8.17 -22.64 13.95
N ASP A 56 6.89 -22.76 14.29
CA ASP A 56 6.40 -23.65 15.36
C ASP A 56 6.66 -25.14 15.08
N GLN A 57 6.88 -25.51 13.82
CA GLN A 57 7.23 -26.86 13.39
C GLN A 57 8.74 -27.04 13.06
N LEU A 58 9.52 -25.96 13.23
CA LEU A 58 10.93 -25.98 12.85
C LEU A 58 11.79 -26.59 13.96
N THR A 59 12.40 -27.74 13.64
CA THR A 59 13.49 -28.33 14.41
C THR A 59 14.78 -28.33 13.57
N MET A 60 15.92 -28.58 14.18
CA MET A 60 17.18 -28.73 13.43
C MET A 60 17.17 -29.94 12.51
N ALA A 61 16.41 -31.00 12.87
CA ALA A 61 16.21 -32.16 12.00
C ALA A 61 15.41 -31.78 10.75
N THR A 62 14.27 -31.11 10.92
CA THR A 62 13.43 -30.65 9.78
C THR A 62 14.16 -29.64 8.91
N LEU A 63 14.95 -28.72 9.47
CA LEU A 63 15.79 -27.80 8.71
C LEU A 63 16.83 -28.57 7.90
N GLY A 64 17.48 -29.56 8.51
CA GLY A 64 18.45 -30.44 7.85
C GLY A 64 17.85 -31.20 6.66
N GLU A 65 16.64 -31.77 6.84
CA GLU A 65 15.91 -32.46 5.76
C GLU A 65 15.54 -31.51 4.62
N MET A 66 15.04 -30.33 4.91
CA MET A 66 14.65 -29.31 3.91
C MET A 66 15.86 -28.70 3.17
N SER A 67 17.04 -28.74 3.80
CA SER A 67 18.30 -28.24 3.24
C SER A 67 19.11 -29.33 2.56
N ALA A 68 18.75 -30.60 2.71
CA ALA A 68 19.48 -31.71 2.13
C ALA A 68 19.41 -31.71 0.59
N PRO A 69 20.50 -32.03 -0.11
CA PRO A 69 20.51 -32.12 -1.56
C PRO A 69 19.55 -33.21 -2.05
N SER A 70 18.92 -33.01 -3.21
CA SER A 70 18.10 -34.01 -3.87
C SER A 70 18.84 -34.69 -5.05
N LEU A 71 18.14 -35.58 -5.73
CA LEU A 71 18.67 -36.23 -6.91
C LEU A 71 18.83 -35.31 -8.13
N PHE A 72 18.13 -34.13 -8.12
CA PHE A 72 18.05 -33.23 -9.28
C PHE A 72 18.85 -31.95 -9.08
N SER A 73 18.95 -31.46 -7.85
CA SER A 73 19.66 -30.24 -7.52
C SER A 73 20.20 -30.25 -6.10
N THR A 74 21.34 -29.61 -5.89
CA THR A 74 21.85 -29.26 -4.55
C THR A 74 21.26 -27.95 -4.03
N THR A 75 20.81 -27.06 -4.93
CA THR A 75 20.35 -25.72 -4.58
C THR A 75 18.98 -25.73 -3.92
N ARG A 76 18.85 -25.08 -2.77
CA ARG A 76 17.63 -25.02 -1.96
C ARG A 76 17.23 -23.60 -1.63
N CYS A 77 15.93 -23.37 -1.55
CA CYS A 77 15.38 -22.17 -0.92
C CYS A 77 14.36 -22.62 0.15
N VAL A 78 14.70 -22.39 1.40
CA VAL A 78 13.86 -22.72 2.55
C VAL A 78 13.25 -21.44 3.12
N VAL A 79 11.93 -21.38 3.22
CA VAL A 79 11.19 -20.24 3.80
C VAL A 79 10.55 -20.66 5.11
N VAL A 80 10.88 -19.98 6.18
CA VAL A 80 10.30 -20.20 7.51
C VAL A 80 9.38 -19.01 7.82
N ARG A 81 8.08 -19.29 7.92
CA ARG A 81 7.04 -18.31 8.26
C ARG A 81 6.83 -18.22 9.77
N ARG A 82 6.27 -17.06 10.20
CA ARG A 82 5.90 -16.82 11.59
C ARG A 82 7.09 -17.09 12.53
N PHE A 83 8.24 -16.52 12.19
CA PHE A 83 9.49 -16.76 12.91
C PHE A 83 9.43 -16.35 14.39
N GLU A 84 8.47 -15.49 14.78
CA GLU A 84 8.12 -15.17 16.15
C GLU A 84 7.62 -16.36 16.98
N ASP A 85 7.19 -17.44 16.34
CA ASP A 85 6.67 -18.66 16.99
C ASP A 85 7.73 -19.76 17.12
N LEU A 86 9.02 -19.44 16.86
CA LEU A 86 10.12 -20.41 16.96
C LEU A 86 10.21 -20.99 18.38
N PRO A 87 10.19 -22.34 18.54
CA PRO A 87 10.40 -22.98 19.82
C PRO A 87 11.75 -22.65 20.45
N GLU A 88 11.80 -22.52 21.77
CA GLU A 88 13.02 -22.11 22.49
C GLU A 88 14.18 -23.09 22.28
N GLU A 89 13.88 -24.39 22.21
CA GLU A 89 14.84 -25.46 21.90
C GLU A 89 15.50 -25.34 20.52
N SER A 90 14.84 -24.70 19.57
CA SER A 90 15.37 -24.51 18.20
C SER A 90 16.22 -23.24 18.03
N VAL A 91 16.16 -22.33 19.00
CA VAL A 91 16.83 -20.99 18.90
C VAL A 91 18.33 -21.12 18.69
N ASP A 92 19.03 -21.87 19.53
CA ASP A 92 20.49 -21.97 19.45
C ASP A 92 20.93 -22.69 18.17
N GLY A 93 20.14 -23.64 17.69
CA GLY A 93 20.41 -24.31 16.41
C GLY A 93 20.31 -23.37 15.22
N ILE A 94 19.26 -22.54 15.15
CA ILE A 94 19.09 -21.53 14.08
C ILE A 94 20.19 -20.48 14.12
N LEU A 95 20.60 -20.05 15.31
CA LEU A 95 21.70 -19.10 15.46
C LEU A 95 23.03 -19.69 15.01
N GLY A 96 23.32 -20.94 15.39
CA GLY A 96 24.50 -21.66 14.91
C GLY A 96 24.49 -21.84 13.38
N TYR A 97 23.33 -22.16 12.78
CA TYR A 97 23.20 -22.23 11.33
C TYR A 97 23.47 -20.87 10.66
N ALA A 98 23.00 -19.77 11.26
CA ALA A 98 23.18 -18.42 10.71
C ALA A 98 24.66 -17.95 10.73
N GLU A 99 25.52 -18.54 11.58
CA GLU A 99 26.96 -18.25 11.62
C GLU A 99 27.72 -18.93 10.46
N ALA A 100 27.26 -20.12 10.03
CA ALA A 100 27.84 -20.90 8.94
C ALA A 100 26.73 -21.54 8.07
N PRO A 101 26.00 -20.74 7.29
CA PRO A 101 24.95 -21.26 6.40
C PRO A 101 25.56 -22.14 5.31
N ALA A 102 24.83 -23.17 4.88
CA ALA A 102 25.24 -24.02 3.75
C ALA A 102 25.26 -23.19 2.45
N ASP A 103 26.34 -23.33 1.67
CA ASP A 103 26.64 -22.45 0.51
C ASP A 103 25.58 -22.54 -0.60
N ASP A 104 24.88 -23.67 -0.72
CA ASP A 104 23.86 -23.97 -1.70
C ASP A 104 22.43 -23.75 -1.20
N VAL A 105 22.27 -23.21 0.01
CA VAL A 105 20.96 -22.97 0.63
C VAL A 105 20.72 -21.46 0.81
N ALA A 106 19.55 -21.01 0.36
CA ALA A 106 18.98 -19.70 0.71
C ALA A 106 17.93 -19.90 1.80
N LEU A 107 18.23 -19.50 3.04
CA LEU A 107 17.26 -19.56 4.14
C LEU A 107 16.59 -18.20 4.33
N VAL A 108 15.25 -18.18 4.31
CA VAL A 108 14.45 -16.96 4.52
C VAL A 108 13.64 -17.12 5.81
N LEU A 109 13.83 -16.21 6.75
CA LEU A 109 13.10 -16.16 8.02
C LEU A 109 12.14 -14.96 8.00
N VAL A 110 10.84 -15.22 8.07
CA VAL A 110 9.80 -14.18 8.01
C VAL A 110 9.19 -13.94 9.38
N HIS A 111 9.30 -12.71 9.89
CA HIS A 111 8.84 -12.29 11.21
C HIS A 111 7.94 -11.06 11.10
N SER A 112 6.81 -11.04 11.79
CA SER A 112 5.80 -9.97 11.74
C SER A 112 6.27 -8.60 12.30
N GLY A 113 7.48 -8.52 12.90
CA GLY A 113 8.02 -7.28 13.48
C GLY A 113 7.53 -6.95 14.88
N GLY A 114 6.71 -7.83 15.52
CA GLY A 114 6.24 -7.66 16.89
C GLY A 114 7.32 -7.91 17.95
N GLN A 115 6.91 -7.85 19.24
CA GLN A 115 7.82 -8.04 20.39
C GLN A 115 8.20 -9.52 20.60
N LYS A 116 7.31 -10.46 20.25
CA LYS A 116 7.57 -11.90 20.37
C LYS A 116 8.77 -12.28 19.50
N GLY A 117 9.73 -13.03 20.01
CA GLY A 117 10.92 -13.44 19.27
C GLY A 117 11.98 -12.35 19.04
N SER A 118 11.77 -11.12 19.51
CA SER A 118 12.68 -9.98 19.26
C SER A 118 14.10 -10.19 19.78
N GLY A 119 14.29 -10.99 20.85
CA GLY A 119 15.58 -11.38 21.37
C GLY A 119 16.41 -12.19 20.37
N VAL A 120 15.77 -13.14 19.68
CA VAL A 120 16.39 -13.96 18.63
C VAL A 120 16.78 -13.10 17.43
N LEU A 121 15.89 -12.17 17.01
CA LEU A 121 16.19 -11.22 15.93
C LEU A 121 17.46 -10.39 16.24
N THR A 122 17.59 -9.94 17.48
CA THR A 122 18.76 -9.14 17.92
C THR A 122 20.07 -9.94 17.83
N ARG A 123 20.02 -11.24 18.08
CA ARG A 123 21.18 -12.14 17.93
C ARG A 123 21.47 -12.41 16.46
N LEU A 124 20.46 -12.73 15.63
CA LEU A 124 20.60 -12.97 14.19
C LEU A 124 21.24 -11.78 13.45
N ARG A 125 20.82 -10.56 13.78
CA ARG A 125 21.38 -9.32 13.15
C ARG A 125 22.88 -9.14 13.35
N LYS A 126 23.48 -9.85 14.31
CA LYS A 126 24.93 -9.79 14.56
C LYS A 126 25.72 -10.78 13.71
N ALA A 127 25.08 -11.80 13.17
CA ALA A 127 25.73 -12.79 12.34
C ALA A 127 26.05 -12.22 10.95
N THR A 128 27.27 -12.46 10.46
CA THR A 128 27.77 -11.91 9.18
C THR A 128 27.03 -12.49 7.96
N GLY A 129 26.47 -13.69 8.08
CA GLY A 129 25.68 -14.37 7.04
C GLY A 129 24.23 -13.91 6.93
N VAL A 130 23.78 -12.95 7.78
CA VAL A 130 22.38 -12.49 7.83
C VAL A 130 22.21 -11.15 7.15
N THR A 131 21.24 -11.06 6.22
CA THR A 131 20.81 -9.81 5.61
C THR A 131 19.36 -9.53 6.02
N GLU A 132 19.05 -8.32 6.49
CA GLU A 132 17.70 -7.94 6.91
C GLU A 132 16.99 -7.07 5.88
N VAL A 133 15.76 -7.48 5.52
CA VAL A 133 14.81 -6.71 4.73
C VAL A 133 13.66 -6.27 5.64
N LYS A 134 13.55 -4.97 5.88
CA LYS A 134 12.50 -4.40 6.73
C LYS A 134 11.25 -4.08 5.91
N THR A 135 10.11 -4.59 6.36
CA THR A 135 8.79 -4.41 5.72
C THR A 135 7.87 -3.57 6.59
N ALA A 136 8.28 -2.32 6.81
CA ALA A 136 7.49 -1.35 7.56
C ALA A 136 6.29 -0.85 6.73
N PRO A 137 5.14 -0.55 7.36
CA PRO A 137 4.03 0.12 6.69
C PRO A 137 4.47 1.45 6.11
N LEU A 138 3.98 1.76 4.92
CA LEU A 138 4.24 3.05 4.30
C LEU A 138 3.39 4.14 4.96
N SER A 139 3.97 5.31 5.17
CA SER A 139 3.21 6.51 5.50
C SER A 139 2.43 6.99 4.26
N ALA A 140 1.35 7.75 4.47
CA ALA A 140 0.53 8.27 3.38
C ALA A 140 1.33 9.05 2.30
N ARG A 141 2.49 9.61 2.66
CA ARG A 141 3.37 10.36 1.76
C ARG A 141 4.25 9.48 0.88
N GLU A 142 4.43 8.22 1.26
CA GLU A 142 5.32 7.29 0.56
C GLU A 142 4.61 6.50 -0.55
N TYR A 143 3.27 6.42 -0.52
CA TYR A 143 2.52 5.68 -1.53
C TYR A 143 2.72 6.19 -2.98
N PRO A 144 2.77 7.51 -3.26
CA PRO A 144 3.10 7.97 -4.62
C PRO A 144 4.50 7.54 -5.06
N GLY A 145 5.49 7.57 -4.16
CA GLY A 145 6.83 7.07 -4.40
C GLY A 145 6.86 5.56 -4.68
N PHE A 146 6.04 4.79 -3.99
CA PHE A 146 5.84 3.37 -4.27
C PHE A 146 5.34 3.16 -5.72
N VAL A 147 4.29 3.87 -6.15
CA VAL A 147 3.76 3.80 -7.52
C VAL A 147 4.83 4.15 -8.58
N VAL A 148 5.63 5.21 -8.32
CA VAL A 148 6.73 5.58 -9.22
C VAL A 148 7.75 4.44 -9.35
N ASN A 149 8.09 3.77 -8.25
CA ASN A 149 9.03 2.64 -8.26
C ASN A 149 8.45 1.41 -8.96
N GLU A 150 7.14 1.10 -8.76
CA GLU A 150 6.46 0.04 -9.49
C GLU A 150 6.58 0.23 -11.01
N LEU A 151 6.21 1.41 -11.50
CA LEU A 151 6.26 1.72 -12.92
C LEU A 151 7.68 1.77 -13.46
N ARG A 152 8.66 2.20 -12.65
CA ARG A 152 10.08 2.12 -13.03
C ARG A 152 10.53 0.67 -13.23
N GLY A 153 10.06 -0.27 -12.42
CA GLY A 153 10.29 -1.70 -12.59
C GLY A 153 9.77 -2.23 -13.94
N HIS A 154 8.69 -1.63 -14.46
CA HIS A 154 8.15 -1.88 -15.80
C HIS A 154 8.78 -1.01 -16.90
N GLN A 155 9.91 -0.32 -16.64
CA GLN A 155 10.58 0.60 -17.56
C GLN A 155 9.70 1.79 -18.00
N MET A 156 8.72 2.15 -17.19
CA MET A 156 7.81 3.26 -17.43
C MET A 156 8.09 4.41 -16.46
N ARG A 157 7.69 5.63 -16.85
CA ARG A 157 7.71 6.81 -16.00
C ARG A 157 6.29 7.26 -15.72
N ILE A 158 6.08 7.89 -14.58
CA ILE A 158 4.81 8.50 -14.20
C ILE A 158 5.10 9.84 -13.54
N ASP A 159 4.29 10.86 -13.85
CA ASP A 159 4.37 12.15 -13.19
C ASP A 159 3.93 12.04 -11.73
N SER A 160 4.49 12.88 -10.84
CA SER A 160 4.17 12.89 -9.41
C SER A 160 2.67 13.09 -9.13
N ASP A 161 2.03 13.94 -9.92
CA ASP A 161 0.59 14.21 -9.81
C ASP A 161 -0.24 13.03 -10.30
N ALA A 162 0.19 12.37 -11.37
CA ALA A 162 -0.44 11.15 -11.88
C ALA A 162 -0.31 9.99 -10.88
N ALA A 163 0.87 9.83 -10.26
CA ALA A 163 1.09 8.82 -9.20
C ALA A 163 0.21 9.10 -7.98
N SER A 164 0.12 10.37 -7.55
CA SER A 164 -0.75 10.78 -6.44
C SER A 164 -2.23 10.56 -6.77
N PHE A 165 -2.64 10.83 -8.02
CA PHE A 165 -4.00 10.55 -8.48
C PHE A 165 -4.30 9.05 -8.48
N LEU A 166 -3.35 8.21 -8.91
CA LEU A 166 -3.51 6.75 -8.88
C LEU A 166 -3.71 6.25 -7.44
N VAL A 167 -2.92 6.73 -6.48
CA VAL A 167 -3.10 6.41 -5.06
C VAL A 167 -4.47 6.85 -4.56
N GLN A 168 -4.94 8.02 -4.97
CA GLN A 168 -6.27 8.50 -4.60
C GLN A 168 -7.39 7.64 -5.23
N ALA A 169 -7.21 7.17 -6.46
CA ALA A 169 -8.19 6.38 -7.19
C ALA A 169 -8.25 4.91 -6.75
N VAL A 170 -7.14 4.34 -6.30
CA VAL A 170 -7.02 2.92 -5.94
C VAL A 170 -7.05 2.72 -4.41
N GLY A 171 -6.66 3.75 -3.64
CA GLY A 171 -6.53 3.66 -2.19
C GLY A 171 -5.10 3.34 -1.75
N GLN A 172 -4.93 3.19 -0.42
CA GLN A 172 -3.63 2.93 0.22
C GLN A 172 -3.40 1.44 0.47
N ASP A 173 -3.69 0.62 -0.52
CA ASP A 173 -3.41 -0.82 -0.54
C ASP A 173 -2.27 -1.10 -1.51
N LEU A 174 -1.14 -1.60 -1.01
CA LEU A 174 0.07 -1.82 -1.82
C LEU A 174 -0.13 -2.88 -2.90
N ARG A 175 -0.89 -3.93 -2.62
CA ARG A 175 -1.21 -5.00 -3.58
C ARG A 175 -2.06 -4.44 -4.72
N ALA A 176 -3.10 -3.67 -4.39
CA ALA A 176 -3.96 -3.03 -5.38
C ALA A 176 -3.20 -1.99 -6.22
N LEU A 177 -2.33 -1.19 -5.60
CA LEU A 177 -1.49 -0.21 -6.29
C LEU A 177 -0.46 -0.87 -7.21
N SER A 178 0.15 -1.97 -6.78
CA SER A 178 1.06 -2.76 -7.62
C SER A 178 0.34 -3.34 -8.83
N ALA A 179 -0.84 -3.94 -8.63
CA ALA A 179 -1.67 -4.46 -9.71
C ALA A 179 -2.11 -3.37 -10.70
N ALA A 180 -2.52 -2.20 -10.19
CA ALA A 180 -2.90 -1.05 -11.00
C ALA A 180 -1.72 -0.49 -11.82
N SER A 181 -0.53 -0.43 -11.21
CA SER A 181 0.69 0.00 -11.89
C SER A 181 1.09 -0.97 -13.01
N SER A 182 1.02 -2.28 -12.75
CA SER A 182 1.27 -3.32 -13.75
C SER A 182 0.27 -3.26 -14.92
N GLN A 183 -1.01 -3.04 -14.62
CA GLN A 183 -2.04 -2.86 -15.64
C GLN A 183 -1.75 -1.64 -16.51
N LEU A 184 -1.48 -0.48 -15.91
CA LEU A 184 -1.10 0.74 -16.66
C LEU A 184 0.11 0.50 -17.55
N ALA A 185 1.14 -0.17 -17.04
CA ALA A 185 2.35 -0.44 -17.80
C ALA A 185 2.06 -1.33 -19.02
N ASN A 186 1.28 -2.40 -18.85
CA ASN A 186 0.93 -3.34 -19.91
C ASN A 186 0.06 -2.68 -20.99
N ASP A 187 -0.98 -1.97 -20.59
CA ASP A 187 -1.91 -1.30 -21.51
C ASP A 187 -1.22 -0.20 -22.28
N PHE A 188 -0.25 0.48 -21.66
CA PHE A 188 0.51 1.55 -22.25
C PHE A 188 1.61 1.04 -23.20
N ALA A 189 2.27 -0.06 -22.85
CA ALA A 189 3.26 -0.68 -23.72
C ALA A 189 2.65 -1.16 -25.04
N ALA A 190 1.35 -1.45 -25.08
CA ALA A 190 0.62 -1.88 -26.26
C ALA A 190 0.24 -0.73 -27.21
N GLN A 191 0.45 0.55 -26.85
CA GLN A 191 0.07 1.70 -27.68
C GLN A 191 1.26 2.23 -28.48
N PRO A 192 1.27 2.09 -29.84
CA PRO A 192 2.36 2.58 -30.67
C PRO A 192 2.43 4.13 -30.66
N GLY A 193 3.64 4.66 -30.48
CA GLY A 193 3.90 6.11 -30.67
C GLY A 193 3.72 6.98 -29.41
N GLN A 194 3.33 6.45 -28.27
CA GLN A 194 3.33 7.17 -27.01
C GLN A 194 4.66 6.95 -26.27
N GLY A 195 5.27 8.04 -25.74
CA GLY A 195 6.49 7.97 -24.95
C GLY A 195 6.27 7.17 -23.65
N ARG A 196 7.35 6.73 -23.00
CA ARG A 196 7.28 5.93 -21.75
C ARG A 196 6.86 6.74 -20.51
N ALA A 197 6.05 7.79 -20.65
CA ALA A 197 5.61 8.67 -19.58
C ALA A 197 4.08 8.66 -19.43
N ILE A 198 3.61 8.30 -18.25
CA ILE A 198 2.18 8.23 -17.90
C ILE A 198 1.79 9.53 -17.20
N GLY A 199 0.89 10.30 -17.82
CA GLY A 199 0.34 11.53 -17.29
C GLY A 199 -1.00 11.32 -16.57
N THR A 200 -1.47 12.36 -15.86
CA THR A 200 -2.70 12.33 -15.07
C THR A 200 -3.95 12.00 -15.89
N GLU A 201 -4.07 12.51 -17.11
CA GLU A 201 -5.24 12.26 -17.98
C GLU A 201 -5.36 10.78 -18.35
N MET A 202 -4.23 10.11 -18.53
CA MET A 202 -4.20 8.68 -18.80
C MET A 202 -4.61 7.86 -17.60
N VAL A 203 -4.11 8.18 -16.40
CA VAL A 203 -4.57 7.52 -15.17
C VAL A 203 -6.06 7.73 -14.97
N LYS A 204 -6.60 8.92 -15.27
CA LYS A 204 -8.05 9.20 -15.24
C LYS A 204 -8.82 8.34 -16.22
N GLN A 205 -8.31 8.12 -17.42
CA GLN A 205 -8.97 7.29 -18.44
C GLN A 205 -9.14 5.84 -17.96
N TYR A 206 -8.11 5.27 -17.31
CA TYR A 206 -8.13 3.88 -16.85
C TYR A 206 -8.77 3.69 -15.48
N PHE A 207 -8.59 4.63 -14.57
CA PHE A 207 -9.03 4.53 -13.17
C PHE A 207 -10.12 5.54 -12.79
N GLY A 208 -10.43 6.51 -13.64
CA GLY A 208 -11.52 7.46 -13.41
C GLY A 208 -12.92 6.85 -13.39
N GLY A 209 -13.06 5.60 -13.82
CA GLY A 209 -14.29 4.82 -13.76
C GLY A 209 -14.38 3.86 -12.57
N ARG A 210 -13.36 3.76 -11.72
CA ARG A 210 -13.43 2.89 -10.52
C ARG A 210 -14.29 3.53 -9.43
N ALA A 211 -14.91 2.69 -8.63
CA ALA A 211 -15.82 3.05 -7.57
C ALA A 211 -15.29 4.13 -6.61
N GLU A 212 -14.00 4.10 -6.32
CA GLU A 212 -13.34 5.05 -5.41
C GLU A 212 -13.14 6.44 -6.02
N ALA A 213 -12.70 6.51 -7.29
CA ALA A 213 -12.58 7.79 -8.01
C ALA A 213 -13.94 8.49 -8.13
N LYS A 214 -15.02 7.72 -8.30
CA LYS A 214 -16.39 8.24 -8.29
C LYS A 214 -16.82 8.74 -6.91
N SER A 215 -16.44 8.06 -5.84
CA SER A 215 -16.69 8.50 -4.47
C SER A 215 -16.05 9.87 -4.19
N PHE A 216 -14.84 10.12 -4.67
CA PHE A 216 -14.19 11.44 -4.59
C PHE A 216 -14.87 12.49 -5.47
N THR A 217 -15.41 12.11 -6.65
CA THR A 217 -16.22 13.01 -7.48
C THR A 217 -17.50 13.45 -6.76
N VAL A 218 -18.18 12.52 -6.08
CA VAL A 218 -19.33 12.83 -5.21
C VAL A 218 -18.91 13.81 -4.12
N ALA A 219 -17.80 13.55 -3.42
CA ALA A 219 -17.30 14.42 -2.37
C ALA A 219 -16.96 15.82 -2.90
N ASP A 220 -16.27 15.95 -4.01
CA ASP A 220 -15.90 17.24 -4.60
C ASP A 220 -17.16 18.04 -4.99
N HIS A 221 -18.14 17.43 -5.68
CA HIS A 221 -19.39 18.12 -6.02
C HIS A 221 -20.17 18.55 -4.77
N THR A 222 -20.19 17.72 -3.73
CA THR A 222 -20.82 18.05 -2.44
C THR A 222 -20.14 19.25 -1.79
N LEU A 223 -18.82 19.24 -1.70
CA LEU A 223 -18.04 20.35 -1.09
C LEU A 223 -18.07 21.64 -1.91
N PHE A 224 -18.32 21.56 -3.22
CA PHE A 224 -18.61 22.73 -4.05
C PHE A 224 -20.08 23.21 -3.95
N GLY A 225 -20.96 22.50 -3.26
CA GLY A 225 -22.38 22.81 -3.15
C GLY A 225 -23.18 22.51 -4.42
N ARG A 226 -22.67 21.66 -5.29
CA ARG A 226 -23.29 21.26 -6.58
C ARG A 226 -24.24 20.09 -6.35
N THR A 227 -25.35 20.32 -5.65
CA THR A 227 -26.27 19.28 -5.14
C THR A 227 -26.73 18.31 -6.23
N ALA A 228 -27.24 18.82 -7.35
CA ALA A 228 -27.75 17.96 -8.44
C ALA A 228 -26.67 17.01 -8.97
N LYS A 229 -25.46 17.54 -9.25
CA LYS A 229 -24.34 16.74 -9.72
C LYS A 229 -23.84 15.74 -8.68
N ALA A 230 -23.80 16.13 -7.40
CA ALA A 230 -23.41 15.23 -6.32
C ALA A 230 -24.34 14.02 -6.20
N LEU A 231 -25.66 14.25 -6.28
CA LEU A 231 -26.66 13.18 -6.22
C LEU A 231 -26.66 12.31 -7.50
N GLU A 232 -26.47 12.90 -8.67
CA GLU A 232 -26.35 12.18 -9.93
C GLU A 232 -25.15 11.21 -9.90
N GLU A 233 -23.97 11.72 -9.51
CA GLU A 233 -22.76 10.89 -9.39
C GLU A 233 -22.86 9.84 -8.29
N LEU A 234 -23.55 10.16 -7.17
CA LEU A 234 -23.80 9.20 -6.10
C LEU A 234 -24.66 8.03 -6.59
N ARG A 235 -25.79 8.31 -7.23
CA ARG A 235 -26.69 7.28 -7.76
C ARG A 235 -26.00 6.43 -8.80
N TRP A 236 -25.30 7.08 -9.73
CA TRP A 236 -24.52 6.36 -10.75
C TRP A 236 -23.44 5.46 -10.13
N ALA A 237 -22.74 5.91 -9.08
CA ALA A 237 -21.74 5.11 -8.38
C ALA A 237 -22.36 3.89 -7.69
N LEU A 238 -23.52 4.08 -7.02
CA LEU A 238 -24.22 2.99 -6.32
C LEU A 238 -24.81 1.96 -7.31
N ASP A 239 -25.40 2.40 -8.41
CA ASP A 239 -25.92 1.54 -9.47
C ASP A 239 -24.83 0.65 -10.11
N ARG A 240 -23.60 1.11 -10.07
CA ARG A 240 -22.41 0.39 -10.55
C ARG A 240 -21.69 -0.44 -9.48
N GLY A 241 -22.31 -0.60 -8.32
CA GLY A 241 -21.83 -1.45 -7.24
C GLY A 241 -20.76 -0.82 -6.35
N THR A 242 -20.60 0.52 -6.35
CA THR A 242 -19.73 1.18 -5.38
C THR A 242 -20.27 0.93 -3.97
N ALA A 243 -19.43 0.35 -3.11
CA ALA A 243 -19.81 0.12 -1.73
C ALA A 243 -20.08 1.45 -0.99
N PRO A 244 -21.19 1.61 -0.29
CA PRO A 244 -21.57 2.85 0.43
C PRO A 244 -20.46 3.40 1.34
N VAL A 245 -19.70 2.52 1.99
CA VAL A 245 -18.60 2.88 2.88
C VAL A 245 -17.45 3.62 2.16
N LEU A 246 -17.27 3.41 0.86
CA LEU A 246 -16.25 4.13 0.08
C LEU A 246 -16.64 5.59 -0.12
N VAL A 247 -17.94 5.87 -0.26
CA VAL A 247 -18.45 7.25 -0.38
C VAL A 247 -18.26 8.02 0.93
N THR A 248 -18.59 7.42 2.08
CA THR A 248 -18.37 8.05 3.38
C THR A 248 -16.88 8.27 3.66
N SER A 249 -16.02 7.31 3.31
CA SER A 249 -14.56 7.41 3.46
C SER A 249 -13.96 8.53 2.60
N ALA A 250 -14.38 8.64 1.34
CA ALA A 250 -13.94 9.71 0.43
C ALA A 250 -14.40 11.09 0.94
N MET A 251 -15.64 11.21 1.39
CA MET A 251 -16.19 12.43 1.97
C MET A 251 -15.42 12.85 3.24
N ALA A 252 -15.18 11.91 4.15
CA ALA A 252 -14.42 12.15 5.37
C ALA A 252 -12.98 12.60 5.08
N THR A 253 -12.33 12.00 4.09
CA THR A 253 -10.98 12.36 3.66
C THR A 253 -10.96 13.77 3.07
N SER A 254 -11.89 14.09 2.17
CA SER A 254 -11.97 15.42 1.55
C SER A 254 -12.28 16.52 2.56
N LEU A 255 -13.16 16.27 3.55
CA LEU A 255 -13.43 17.22 4.64
C LEU A 255 -12.22 17.41 5.55
N ARG A 256 -11.47 16.37 5.89
CA ARG A 256 -10.23 16.51 6.66
C ARG A 256 -9.17 17.33 5.93
N GLN A 257 -9.02 17.14 4.63
CA GLN A 257 -8.12 17.95 3.80
C GLN A 257 -8.56 19.41 3.77
N LEU A 258 -9.87 19.66 3.60
CA LEU A 258 -10.44 21.01 3.63
C LEU A 258 -10.24 21.68 5.01
N ALA A 259 -10.45 20.96 6.11
CA ALA A 259 -10.20 21.45 7.47
C ALA A 259 -8.75 21.85 7.68
N LYS A 260 -7.80 21.00 7.26
CA LYS A 260 -6.37 21.31 7.34
C LYS A 260 -6.02 22.55 6.51
N TYR A 261 -6.55 22.64 5.28
CA TYR A 261 -6.32 23.81 4.43
C TYR A 261 -6.86 25.09 5.05
N ALA A 262 -8.08 25.05 5.61
CA ALA A 262 -8.70 26.20 6.28
C ALA A 262 -7.93 26.65 7.54
N SER A 263 -7.33 25.71 8.28
CA SER A 263 -6.53 25.98 9.48
C SER A 263 -5.11 26.44 9.18
N ALA A 264 -4.50 25.98 8.08
CA ALA A 264 -3.11 26.34 7.72
C ALA A 264 -2.95 27.79 7.24
N GLY A 265 -4.04 28.47 6.89
CA GLY A 265 -4.02 29.87 6.48
C GLY A 265 -3.26 30.13 5.17
N ARG A 266 -2.57 31.29 5.08
CA ARG A 266 -1.80 31.71 3.89
C ARG A 266 -0.35 31.23 3.99
N GLY A 267 -0.08 29.98 3.61
CA GLY A 267 1.26 29.40 3.53
C GLY A 267 1.81 29.36 2.09
N ARG A 268 3.12 29.08 1.95
CA ARG A 268 3.70 28.79 0.64
C ARG A 268 3.11 27.48 0.10
N PRO A 269 2.81 27.35 -1.21
CA PRO A 269 2.22 26.14 -1.77
C PRO A 269 2.97 24.85 -1.41
N ALA A 270 4.31 24.86 -1.44
CA ALA A 270 5.13 23.70 -1.09
C ALA A 270 4.98 23.26 0.38
N ASP A 271 4.83 24.21 1.31
CA ASP A 271 4.64 23.94 2.74
C ASP A 271 3.23 23.38 2.99
N LEU A 272 2.22 23.98 2.35
CA LEU A 272 0.83 23.52 2.41
C LEU A 272 0.68 22.09 1.85
N MET A 273 1.30 21.81 0.70
CA MET A 273 1.30 20.44 0.13
C MET A 273 1.86 19.43 1.12
N ARG A 274 2.96 19.78 1.78
CA ARG A 274 3.61 18.89 2.75
C ARG A 274 2.79 18.71 4.03
N GLU A 275 2.19 19.78 4.54
CA GLU A 275 1.40 19.77 5.78
C GLU A 275 0.07 19.04 5.61
N ILE A 276 -0.65 19.32 4.52
CA ILE A 276 -1.97 18.74 4.24
C ILE A 276 -1.82 17.31 3.70
N GLY A 277 -0.71 17.02 2.99
CA GLY A 277 -0.44 15.73 2.35
C GLY A 277 -1.20 15.56 1.03
N VAL A 278 -1.27 16.65 0.21
CA VAL A 278 -1.97 16.64 -1.08
C VAL A 278 -1.06 17.10 -2.21
N PRO A 279 -1.30 16.65 -3.46
CA PRO A 279 -0.58 17.14 -4.63
C PRO A 279 -0.99 18.58 -4.98
N GLY A 280 -0.15 19.26 -5.80
CA GLY A 280 -0.32 20.68 -6.14
C GLY A 280 -1.69 21.02 -6.75
N TRP A 281 -2.17 20.20 -7.69
CA TRP A 281 -3.48 20.40 -8.31
C TRP A 281 -4.65 20.37 -7.29
N LYS A 282 -4.53 19.56 -6.22
CA LYS A 282 -5.57 19.48 -5.18
C LYS A 282 -5.59 20.71 -4.28
N LEU A 283 -4.47 21.45 -4.14
CA LEU A 283 -4.47 22.73 -3.41
C LEU A 283 -5.37 23.76 -4.08
N ASP A 284 -5.38 23.83 -5.40
CA ASP A 284 -6.27 24.78 -6.13
C ASP A 284 -7.74 24.42 -5.90
N VAL A 285 -8.06 23.11 -5.93
CA VAL A 285 -9.41 22.61 -5.59
C VAL A 285 -9.80 22.99 -4.16
N LEU A 286 -8.90 22.75 -3.18
CA LEU A 286 -9.15 23.08 -1.77
C LEU A 286 -9.31 24.58 -1.56
N ARG A 287 -8.53 25.43 -2.26
CA ARG A 287 -8.66 26.87 -2.24
C ARG A 287 -10.06 27.32 -2.70
N ASP A 288 -10.53 26.76 -3.80
CA ASP A 288 -11.85 27.10 -4.34
C ASP A 288 -12.99 26.57 -3.49
N GLN A 289 -12.86 25.36 -2.95
CA GLN A 289 -13.82 24.80 -1.99
C GLN A 289 -13.90 25.66 -0.73
N SER A 290 -12.77 26.08 -0.15
CA SER A 290 -12.70 26.80 1.12
C SER A 290 -13.44 28.13 1.12
N ARG A 291 -13.62 28.78 -0.03
CA ARG A 291 -14.36 30.06 -0.15
C ARG A 291 -15.82 29.95 0.31
N GLY A 292 -16.39 28.76 0.34
CA GLY A 292 -17.77 28.54 0.77
C GLY A 292 -17.92 27.91 2.16
N TRP A 293 -16.83 27.76 2.92
CA TRP A 293 -16.85 27.04 4.20
C TRP A 293 -16.30 27.86 5.36
N GLY A 294 -17.06 27.91 6.46
CA GLY A 294 -16.56 28.34 7.76
C GLY A 294 -16.09 27.15 8.61
N HIS A 295 -15.27 27.41 9.63
CA HIS A 295 -14.75 26.36 10.51
C HIS A 295 -15.86 25.53 11.18
N ASP A 296 -16.92 26.17 11.65
CA ASP A 296 -18.07 25.51 12.29
C ASP A 296 -18.83 24.62 11.30
N GLY A 297 -19.00 25.09 10.06
CA GLY A 297 -19.63 24.32 8.99
C GLY A 297 -18.84 23.04 8.66
N ILE A 298 -17.51 23.15 8.59
CA ILE A 298 -16.64 21.98 8.37
C ILE A 298 -16.75 21.00 9.54
N ALA A 299 -16.71 21.48 10.78
CA ALA A 299 -16.82 20.64 11.97
C ALA A 299 -18.18 19.92 12.05
N GLN A 300 -19.27 20.60 11.66
CA GLN A 300 -20.60 19.98 11.59
C GLN A 300 -20.67 18.96 10.46
N ALA A 301 -20.10 19.26 9.28
CA ALA A 301 -20.06 18.33 8.15
C ALA A 301 -19.32 17.04 8.49
N ILE A 302 -18.19 17.12 9.22
CA ILE A 302 -17.47 15.92 9.70
C ILE A 302 -18.37 15.07 10.60
N ARG A 303 -19.18 15.66 11.49
CA ARG A 303 -20.13 14.90 12.34
C ARG A 303 -21.22 14.23 11.50
N VAL A 304 -21.77 14.96 10.52
CA VAL A 304 -22.77 14.37 9.58
C VAL A 304 -22.23 13.16 8.85
N VAL A 305 -20.98 13.25 8.36
CA VAL A 305 -20.33 12.13 7.68
C VAL A 305 -20.06 10.96 8.62
N ALA A 306 -19.66 11.23 9.87
CA ALA A 306 -19.46 10.17 10.87
C ALA A 306 -20.74 9.41 11.19
N HIS A 307 -21.89 10.10 11.27
CA HIS A 307 -23.20 9.45 11.43
C HIS A 307 -23.57 8.60 10.20
N ALA A 308 -23.39 9.15 9.00
CA ALA A 308 -23.67 8.40 7.77
C ALA A 308 -22.75 7.17 7.62
N ASP A 309 -21.50 7.25 8.08
CA ASP A 309 -20.58 6.10 8.08
C ASP A 309 -21.07 4.99 9.02
N ALA A 310 -21.60 5.34 10.19
CA ALA A 310 -22.21 4.39 11.10
C ALA A 310 -23.51 3.78 10.50
N ASP A 311 -24.34 4.62 9.86
CA ASP A 311 -25.56 4.18 9.18
C ASP A 311 -25.26 3.12 8.09
N VAL A 312 -24.29 3.38 7.21
CA VAL A 312 -23.95 2.44 6.12
C VAL A 312 -23.21 1.18 6.60
N LYS A 313 -22.65 1.19 7.80
CA LYS A 313 -22.01 0.02 8.43
C LYS A 313 -22.99 -0.87 9.22
N GLY A 314 -24.26 -0.62 9.14
CA GLY A 314 -25.29 -1.50 9.68
C GLY A 314 -26.20 -0.89 10.73
N GLN A 315 -26.15 0.42 11.01
CA GLN A 315 -27.09 1.09 11.90
C GLN A 315 -28.40 1.51 11.20
N ALA A 316 -28.37 1.64 9.85
CA ALA A 316 -29.54 1.96 9.06
C ALA A 316 -29.92 0.80 8.10
N THR A 317 -31.21 0.69 7.81
CA THR A 317 -31.78 -0.32 6.90
C THR A 317 -31.53 0.01 5.42
N ASP A 318 -31.28 1.29 5.08
CA ASP A 318 -31.11 1.78 3.71
C ASP A 318 -29.85 2.65 3.59
N GLY A 319 -28.76 2.02 3.19
CA GLY A 319 -27.46 2.67 2.98
C GLY A 319 -27.46 3.75 1.89
N PRO A 320 -28.04 3.52 0.71
CA PRO A 320 -28.24 4.52 -0.34
C PRO A 320 -28.95 5.78 0.14
N TYR A 321 -30.04 5.65 0.85
CA TYR A 321 -30.78 6.78 1.43
C TYR A 321 -29.95 7.55 2.47
N ALA A 322 -29.20 6.85 3.31
CA ALA A 322 -28.29 7.47 4.29
C ALA A 322 -27.25 8.37 3.59
N LEU A 323 -26.72 7.94 2.45
CA LEU A 323 -25.76 8.71 1.65
C LEU A 323 -26.41 9.92 0.97
N GLU A 324 -27.60 9.80 0.39
CA GLU A 324 -28.31 10.97 -0.17
C GLU A 324 -28.58 12.02 0.90
N ARG A 325 -29.05 11.58 2.07
CA ARG A 325 -29.27 12.45 3.24
C ARG A 325 -27.99 13.14 3.69
N MET A 326 -26.86 12.42 3.73
CA MET A 326 -25.53 12.97 4.04
C MET A 326 -25.15 14.07 3.05
N VAL A 327 -25.24 13.82 1.73
CA VAL A 327 -24.91 14.80 0.69
C VAL A 327 -25.74 16.08 0.87
N LEU A 328 -27.06 15.94 1.05
CA LEU A 328 -27.95 17.08 1.24
C LEU A 328 -27.62 17.88 2.52
N ALA A 329 -27.34 17.18 3.62
CA ALA A 329 -26.99 17.81 4.89
C ALA A 329 -25.66 18.58 4.79
N VAL A 330 -24.63 17.98 4.19
CA VAL A 330 -23.32 18.61 4.01
C VAL A 330 -23.42 19.85 3.11
N VAL A 331 -24.16 19.76 2.00
CA VAL A 331 -24.37 20.93 1.11
C VAL A 331 -25.04 22.09 1.83
N ARG A 332 -26.04 21.83 2.70
CA ARG A 332 -26.71 22.88 3.49
C ARG A 332 -25.77 23.60 4.43
N LEU A 333 -24.81 22.88 5.03
CA LEU A 333 -23.83 23.46 5.94
C LEU A 333 -22.85 24.41 5.24
N ARG A 334 -22.58 24.19 3.95
CA ARG A 334 -21.79 25.12 3.13
C ARG A 334 -22.51 26.43 2.90
N ALA A 335 -23.82 26.42 2.72
CA ALA A 335 -24.64 27.61 2.46
C ALA A 335 -24.99 28.42 3.71
N GLY A 336 -24.84 27.83 4.89
CA GLY A 336 -25.09 28.48 6.18
C GLY A 336 -23.92 29.38 6.57
N ARG A 337 -24.01 30.65 6.18
CA ARG A 337 -23.26 31.76 6.76
C ARG A 337 -24.03 32.34 7.92
#